data_c44fa6832edd3ff4da0dfdfd5c9975f4
#
_entry.id   c44fa6832edd3ff4da0dfdfd5c9975f4
#
_cell.length_a   1.000
_cell.length_b   1.000
_cell.length_c   1.000
_cell.angle_alpha   90.00
_cell.angle_beta   90.00
_cell.angle_gamma   90.00
#
_symmetry.space_group_name_H-M   'P 1'
#
loop_
_entity.id
_entity.type
_entity.pdbx_description
1 polymer ?
#
loop_
_entity_poly.entity_id
_entity_poly.type
_entity_poly.pdbx_seq_one_letter_code
_entity_poly.pdbx_strand_id
1 'polypeptide(L)'
;MRRALIYILLLVGLMSCTSEENCMQDLKFSMKAEIYRMVFDQSIEQFVPEKYSVPISLKGLGCDSLLYDSTSTSVLNIPLQKLDSLSSFVLTTTIPVYTNYITTKDTIDFYHTNTEEFISIECGCIVTNVITGVAQTTHHIDSIIVVSPEVDLQSKNNIKIYLSQR
;
A
#
# COMPACT_ATOMS: atom_id res chain seq x y z
N MET A 1 55.82 5.28 -31.85
CA MET A 1 55.45 4.49 -30.68
C MET A 1 55.01 5.37 -29.49
N ARG A 2 55.75 6.38 -29.09
CA ARG A 2 55.43 7.23 -27.93
C ARG A 2 54.11 8.03 -28.07
N ARG A 3 53.75 8.48 -29.29
CA ARG A 3 52.50 9.19 -29.56
C ARG A 3 51.28 8.28 -29.56
N ALA A 4 51.41 7.03 -30.00
CA ALA A 4 50.33 6.05 -29.98
C ALA A 4 49.96 5.64 -28.53
N LEU A 5 50.93 5.55 -27.65
CA LEU A 5 50.74 5.20 -26.22
C LEU A 5 49.93 6.29 -25.48
N ILE A 6 50.14 7.56 -25.82
CA ILE A 6 49.39 8.69 -25.25
C ILE A 6 47.91 8.66 -25.66
N TYR A 7 47.63 8.33 -26.93
CA TYR A 7 46.22 8.20 -27.38
C TYR A 7 45.49 7.02 -26.74
N ILE A 8 46.19 5.90 -26.50
CA ILE A 8 45.58 4.74 -25.80
C ILE A 8 45.33 5.10 -24.36
N LEU A 9 46.22 5.81 -23.68
CA LEU A 9 46.00 6.25 -22.29
C LEU A 9 44.84 7.24 -22.17
N LEU A 10 44.67 8.12 -23.18
CA LEU A 10 43.55 9.08 -23.23
C LEU A 10 42.20 8.38 -23.49
N LEU A 11 42.20 7.32 -24.31
CA LEU A 11 40.98 6.55 -24.61
C LEU A 11 40.52 5.72 -23.41
N VAL A 12 41.44 5.18 -22.61
CA VAL A 12 41.09 4.40 -21.40
C VAL A 12 40.54 5.30 -20.29
N GLY A 13 40.94 6.57 -20.22
CA GLY A 13 40.44 7.54 -19.26
C GLY A 13 38.98 7.96 -19.49
N LEU A 14 38.42 7.72 -20.67
CA LEU A 14 37.00 8.05 -20.99
C LEU A 14 36.01 6.94 -20.70
N MET A 15 36.47 5.76 -20.27
CA MET A 15 35.62 4.64 -19.86
C MET A 15 35.37 4.60 -18.35
N SER A 16 35.40 5.73 -17.65
CA SER A 16 34.85 5.84 -16.31
C SER A 16 33.32 5.90 -16.45
N CYS A 17 32.72 4.73 -16.71
CA CYS A 17 31.30 4.53 -16.43
C CYS A 17 31.13 4.70 -14.93
N THR A 18 30.62 5.83 -14.49
CA THR A 18 29.94 5.92 -13.21
C THR A 18 28.77 4.96 -13.29
N SER A 19 28.78 3.92 -12.46
CA SER A 19 27.59 3.15 -12.17
C SER A 19 26.59 4.14 -11.55
N GLU A 20 25.69 4.68 -12.36
CA GLU A 20 24.48 5.29 -11.83
C GLU A 20 23.78 4.18 -11.07
N GLU A 21 23.93 4.15 -9.75
CA GLU A 21 23.03 3.41 -8.88
C GLU A 21 21.64 3.96 -9.20
N ASN A 22 20.83 3.12 -9.86
CA ASN A 22 19.49 3.49 -10.26
C ASN A 22 18.66 3.71 -8.99
N CYS A 23 18.59 4.94 -8.50
CA CYS A 23 17.56 5.41 -7.54
C CYS A 23 16.15 5.37 -8.12
N MET A 24 16.00 4.76 -9.30
CA MET A 24 14.74 4.56 -10.03
C MET A 24 13.83 3.48 -9.45
N GLN A 25 14.22 2.82 -8.38
CA GLN A 25 13.20 2.12 -7.60
C GLN A 25 12.30 3.19 -6.98
N ASP A 26 11.06 3.24 -7.44
CA ASP A 26 9.98 4.02 -6.83
C ASP A 26 9.89 3.60 -5.36
N LEU A 27 10.67 4.27 -4.50
CA LEU A 27 10.69 4.05 -3.04
C LEU A 27 9.40 4.60 -2.41
N LYS A 28 8.27 4.29 -3.05
CA LYS A 28 6.93 4.58 -2.54
C LYS A 28 6.48 3.40 -1.70
N PHE A 29 6.63 3.54 -0.41
CA PHE A 29 6.05 2.59 0.52
C PHE A 29 4.54 2.75 0.54
N SER A 30 3.83 1.65 0.35
CA SER A 30 2.38 1.59 0.46
C SER A 30 2.03 0.45 1.39
N MET A 31 1.18 0.75 2.36
CA MET A 31 0.60 -0.25 3.23
C MET A 31 -0.28 -1.19 2.40
N LYS A 32 -0.06 -2.50 2.52
CA LYS A 32 -0.85 -3.52 1.83
C LYS A 32 -2.01 -3.98 2.71
N ALA A 33 -3.22 -3.78 2.21
CA ALA A 33 -4.44 -4.21 2.85
C ALA A 33 -5.10 -5.33 2.04
N GLU A 34 -5.46 -6.43 2.69
CA GLU A 34 -6.21 -7.52 2.08
C GLU A 34 -7.63 -7.56 2.62
N ILE A 35 -8.60 -7.80 1.73
CA ILE A 35 -10.02 -7.81 2.05
C ILE A 35 -10.52 -9.23 2.16
N TYR A 36 -11.25 -9.49 3.23
CA TYR A 36 -11.80 -10.79 3.58
C TYR A 36 -13.29 -10.70 3.89
N ARG A 37 -13.98 -11.82 3.74
CA ARG A 37 -15.30 -12.10 4.32
C ARG A 37 -15.23 -13.41 5.10
N MET A 38 -16.10 -13.59 6.05
CA MET A 38 -16.27 -14.87 6.74
C MET A 38 -17.22 -15.74 5.93
N VAL A 39 -16.85 -16.98 5.64
CA VAL A 39 -17.68 -17.97 4.93
C VAL A 39 -17.84 -19.20 5.81
N PHE A 40 -19.06 -19.73 5.89
CA PHE A 40 -19.29 -20.97 6.62
C PHE A 40 -18.79 -22.17 5.83
N ASP A 41 -17.78 -22.87 6.34
CA ASP A 41 -17.26 -24.10 5.76
C ASP A 41 -18.00 -25.30 6.36
N GLN A 42 -18.77 -25.98 5.52
CA GLN A 42 -19.59 -27.13 5.94
C GLN A 42 -18.74 -28.36 6.32
N SER A 43 -17.50 -28.46 5.86
CA SER A 43 -16.64 -29.61 6.13
C SER A 43 -16.09 -29.62 7.57
N ILE A 44 -15.90 -28.42 8.13
CA ILE A 44 -15.37 -28.21 9.50
C ILE A 44 -16.39 -27.55 10.43
N GLU A 45 -17.59 -27.24 9.92
CA GLU A 45 -18.68 -26.57 10.64
C GLU A 45 -18.27 -25.26 11.33
N GLN A 46 -17.40 -24.46 10.67
CA GLN A 46 -16.87 -23.22 11.21
C GLN A 46 -16.85 -22.10 10.17
N PHE A 47 -16.88 -20.85 10.64
CA PHE A 47 -16.64 -19.70 9.79
C PHE A 47 -15.14 -19.53 9.55
N VAL A 48 -14.74 -19.47 8.28
CA VAL A 48 -13.36 -19.28 7.85
C VAL A 48 -13.21 -17.99 7.02
N PRO A 49 -12.09 -17.28 7.15
CA PRO A 49 -11.83 -16.10 6.35
C PRO A 49 -11.49 -16.48 4.91
N GLU A 50 -12.21 -15.92 3.95
CA GLU A 50 -11.97 -16.05 2.52
C GLU A 50 -11.64 -14.68 1.93
N LYS A 51 -10.64 -14.61 1.03
CA LYS A 51 -10.35 -13.37 0.28
C LYS A 51 -11.55 -12.99 -0.58
N TYR A 52 -11.97 -11.74 -0.44
CA TYR A 52 -13.17 -11.25 -1.09
C TYR A 52 -12.84 -10.10 -2.04
N SER A 53 -13.08 -10.34 -3.33
CA SER A 53 -12.96 -9.30 -4.37
C SER A 53 -14.32 -8.62 -4.55
N VAL A 54 -14.36 -7.32 -4.31
CA VAL A 54 -15.58 -6.51 -4.39
C VAL A 54 -15.26 -5.18 -5.08
N PRO A 55 -16.21 -4.57 -5.83
CA PRO A 55 -16.02 -3.23 -6.36
C PRO A 55 -15.79 -2.21 -5.26
N ILE A 56 -14.64 -1.55 -5.29
CA ILE A 56 -14.16 -0.63 -4.27
C ILE A 56 -13.78 0.69 -4.89
N SER A 57 -14.18 1.78 -4.25
CA SER A 57 -13.58 3.09 -4.45
C SER A 57 -12.93 3.54 -3.15
N LEU A 58 -11.68 3.99 -3.23
CA LEU A 58 -10.90 4.47 -2.10
C LEU A 58 -10.35 5.86 -2.38
N LYS A 59 -10.52 6.77 -1.44
CA LYS A 59 -9.92 8.11 -1.50
C LYS A 59 -9.45 8.58 -0.13
N GLY A 60 -8.48 9.50 -0.11
CA GLY A 60 -8.13 10.20 1.11
C GLY A 60 -9.30 11.05 1.62
N LEU A 61 -9.46 11.15 2.92
CA LEU A 61 -10.46 12.02 3.54
C LEU A 61 -10.14 13.48 3.19
N GLY A 62 -11.15 14.20 2.66
CA GLY A 62 -10.94 15.58 2.19
C GLY A 62 -10.29 15.71 0.81
N CYS A 63 -9.94 14.60 0.14
CA CYS A 63 -9.42 14.61 -1.22
C CYS A 63 -10.52 14.29 -2.24
N ASP A 64 -10.45 14.91 -3.42
CA ASP A 64 -11.37 14.60 -4.52
C ASP A 64 -10.86 13.47 -5.41
N SER A 65 -9.54 13.28 -5.49
CA SER A 65 -8.93 12.22 -6.31
C SER A 65 -9.11 10.84 -5.67
N LEU A 66 -9.49 9.88 -6.49
CA LEU A 66 -9.62 8.47 -6.11
C LEU A 66 -8.28 7.74 -6.27
N LEU A 67 -7.90 6.93 -5.28
CA LEU A 67 -6.82 5.96 -5.41
C LEU A 67 -7.30 4.71 -6.15
N TYR A 68 -8.54 4.31 -5.90
CA TYR A 68 -9.26 3.25 -6.59
C TYR A 68 -10.63 3.76 -6.98
N ASP A 69 -11.07 3.48 -8.20
CA ASP A 69 -12.40 3.83 -8.70
C ASP A 69 -13.12 2.58 -9.17
N SER A 70 -14.13 2.17 -8.40
CA SER A 70 -15.02 1.02 -8.69
C SER A 70 -14.24 -0.25 -9.13
N THR A 71 -13.04 -0.41 -8.59
CA THR A 71 -12.13 -1.50 -8.96
C THR A 71 -12.46 -2.75 -8.17
N SER A 72 -12.74 -3.86 -8.85
CA SER A 72 -12.93 -5.17 -8.21
C SER A 72 -11.58 -5.75 -7.81
N THR A 73 -11.28 -5.72 -6.53
CA THR A 73 -10.02 -6.21 -5.97
C THR A 73 -10.20 -6.74 -4.54
N SER A 74 -9.32 -7.63 -4.15
CA SER A 74 -9.18 -8.09 -2.76
C SER A 74 -7.91 -7.56 -2.09
N VAL A 75 -7.14 -6.71 -2.80
CA VAL A 75 -5.87 -6.16 -2.29
C VAL A 75 -5.82 -4.68 -2.62
N LEU A 76 -5.50 -3.87 -1.62
CA LEU A 76 -5.31 -2.43 -1.74
C LEU A 76 -3.88 -2.06 -1.34
N ASN A 77 -3.26 -1.18 -2.11
CA ASN A 77 -2.00 -0.52 -1.75
C ASN A 77 -2.34 0.92 -1.34
N ILE A 78 -2.22 1.21 -0.07
CA ILE A 78 -2.66 2.46 0.55
C ILE A 78 -1.44 3.27 0.97
N PRO A 79 -1.18 4.43 0.34
CA PRO A 79 -0.08 5.31 0.74
C PRO A 79 -0.40 5.98 2.07
N LEU A 80 0.54 5.97 3.00
CA LEU A 80 0.43 6.71 4.26
C LEU A 80 1.01 8.13 4.11
N GLN A 81 0.52 9.06 4.92
CA GLN A 81 1.02 10.44 4.96
C GLN A 81 2.46 10.47 5.49
N LYS A 82 3.34 11.20 4.82
CA LYS A 82 4.75 11.27 5.19
C LYS A 82 5.03 12.30 6.29
N LEU A 83 4.20 13.34 6.38
CA LEU A 83 4.42 14.47 7.29
C LEU A 83 3.55 14.40 8.55
N ASP A 84 2.44 13.65 8.48
CA ASP A 84 1.50 13.48 9.58
C ASP A 84 1.59 12.07 10.16
N SER A 85 1.12 11.90 11.39
CA SER A 85 1.00 10.62 12.08
C SER A 85 -0.38 9.97 11.93
N LEU A 86 -1.25 10.57 11.12
CA LEU A 86 -2.61 10.11 10.84
C LEU A 86 -2.87 10.11 9.34
N SER A 87 -3.36 9.00 8.81
CA SER A 87 -3.81 8.86 7.43
C SER A 87 -5.25 8.39 7.40
N SER A 88 -6.17 9.25 6.94
CA SER A 88 -7.62 8.97 6.91
C SER A 88 -8.10 8.72 5.49
N PHE A 89 -8.90 7.68 5.31
CA PHE A 89 -9.45 7.27 4.02
C PHE A 89 -10.94 7.00 4.10
N VAL A 90 -11.62 7.24 2.98
CA VAL A 90 -13.02 6.82 2.78
C VAL A 90 -13.02 5.62 1.84
N LEU A 91 -13.44 4.47 2.36
CA LEU A 91 -13.67 3.24 1.62
C LEU A 91 -15.15 3.18 1.22
N THR A 92 -15.41 3.13 -0.07
CA THR A 92 -16.76 2.91 -0.63
C THR A 92 -16.79 1.52 -1.23
N THR A 93 -17.72 0.68 -0.76
CA THR A 93 -17.94 -0.68 -1.29
C THR A 93 -19.32 -0.76 -1.93
N THR A 94 -19.40 -1.44 -3.06
CA THR A 94 -20.66 -1.65 -3.80
C THR A 94 -20.91 -3.15 -3.92
N ILE A 95 -21.99 -3.62 -3.29
CA ILE A 95 -22.34 -5.04 -3.25
C ILE A 95 -23.64 -5.27 -4.03
N PRO A 96 -23.70 -6.29 -4.89
CA PRO A 96 -24.93 -6.71 -5.52
C PRO A 96 -25.85 -7.41 -4.48
N VAL A 97 -27.10 -6.93 -4.39
CA VAL A 97 -28.13 -7.56 -3.56
C VAL A 97 -29.36 -7.79 -4.43
N TYR A 98 -29.59 -9.06 -4.81
CA TYR A 98 -30.64 -9.47 -5.76
C TYR A 98 -30.54 -8.70 -7.09
N THR A 99 -31.46 -7.79 -7.36
CA THR A 99 -31.51 -6.96 -8.58
C THR A 99 -30.95 -5.55 -8.39
N ASN A 100 -30.51 -5.21 -7.18
CA ASN A 100 -30.04 -3.88 -6.80
C ASN A 100 -28.58 -3.90 -6.36
N TYR A 101 -28.00 -2.71 -6.20
CA TYR A 101 -26.68 -2.52 -5.61
C TYR A 101 -26.81 -1.73 -4.31
N ILE A 102 -26.13 -2.16 -3.27
CA ILE A 102 -26.00 -1.42 -2.02
C ILE A 102 -24.60 -0.83 -2.00
N THR A 103 -24.52 0.48 -1.87
CA THR A 103 -23.25 1.21 -1.72
C THR A 103 -23.12 1.72 -0.29
N THR A 104 -22.07 1.33 0.38
CA THR A 104 -21.74 1.73 1.76
C THR A 104 -20.43 2.49 1.78
N LYS A 105 -20.30 3.41 2.74
CA LYS A 105 -19.08 4.21 2.95
C LYS A 105 -18.62 4.02 4.38
N ASP A 106 -17.38 3.64 4.54
CA ASP A 106 -16.69 3.59 5.82
C ASP A 106 -15.49 4.51 5.81
N THR A 107 -15.21 5.13 6.95
CA THR A 107 -13.98 5.90 7.17
C THR A 107 -13.00 5.03 7.94
N ILE A 108 -11.74 5.05 7.53
CA ILE A 108 -10.64 4.32 8.16
C ILE A 108 -9.55 5.32 8.50
N ASP A 109 -9.14 5.34 9.76
CA ASP A 109 -8.07 6.16 10.30
C ASP A 109 -6.90 5.26 10.68
N PHE A 110 -5.75 5.46 10.05
CA PHE A 110 -4.50 4.77 10.37
C PHE A 110 -3.60 5.70 11.16
N TYR A 111 -3.35 5.36 12.42
CA TYR A 111 -2.36 6.02 13.25
C TYR A 111 -1.00 5.37 13.00
N HIS A 112 0.03 6.17 12.74
CA HIS A 112 1.36 5.66 12.44
C HIS A 112 2.46 6.62 12.89
N THR A 113 3.66 6.10 13.06
CA THR A 113 4.87 6.89 13.22
C THR A 113 5.67 6.86 11.93
N ASN A 114 6.33 7.97 11.63
CA ASN A 114 7.16 8.14 10.44
C ASN A 114 8.61 8.21 10.86
N THR A 115 9.49 7.48 10.15
CA THR A 115 10.94 7.52 10.36
C THR A 115 11.60 7.85 9.04
N GLU A 116 12.39 8.91 9.02
CA GLU A 116 13.21 9.26 7.87
C GLU A 116 14.55 8.52 7.96
N GLU A 117 14.93 7.89 6.88
CA GLU A 117 16.19 7.18 6.74
C GLU A 117 16.94 7.73 5.51
N PHE A 118 18.19 8.16 5.72
CA PHE A 118 19.05 8.60 4.64
C PHE A 118 19.63 7.38 3.92
N ILE A 119 19.42 7.29 2.62
CA ILE A 119 19.92 6.18 1.80
C ILE A 119 21.27 6.54 1.18
N SER A 120 21.33 7.58 0.37
CA SER A 120 22.56 8.09 -0.25
C SER A 120 22.36 9.54 -0.68
N ILE A 121 23.47 10.18 -1.11
CA ILE A 121 23.41 11.56 -1.61
C ILE A 121 22.54 11.64 -2.87
N GLU A 122 22.58 10.63 -3.72
CA GLU A 122 21.85 10.55 -4.98
C GLU A 122 20.38 10.21 -4.78
N CYS A 123 20.08 9.31 -3.82
CA CYS A 123 18.71 8.81 -3.54
C CYS A 123 17.96 9.65 -2.50
N GLY A 124 18.67 10.44 -1.70
CA GLY A 124 18.08 11.26 -0.64
C GLY A 124 17.58 10.43 0.55
N CYS A 125 16.47 10.89 1.14
CA CYS A 125 15.84 10.23 2.28
C CYS A 125 14.57 9.47 1.86
N ILE A 126 14.32 8.35 2.51
CA ILE A 126 13.06 7.63 2.45
C ILE A 126 12.30 7.80 3.77
N VAL A 127 10.98 7.66 3.71
CA VAL A 127 10.13 7.66 4.91
C VAL A 127 9.52 6.27 5.04
N THR A 128 9.85 5.58 6.12
CA THR A 128 9.21 4.34 6.53
C THR A 128 8.13 4.63 7.57
N ASN A 129 7.11 3.78 7.63
CA ASN A 129 5.99 3.96 8.54
C ASN A 129 5.81 2.74 9.43
N VAL A 130 5.38 2.96 10.67
CA VAL A 130 4.97 1.89 11.58
C VAL A 130 3.55 2.18 12.05
N ILE A 131 2.61 1.30 11.75
CA ILE A 131 1.20 1.41 12.17
C ILE A 131 1.12 1.20 13.68
N THR A 132 0.58 2.19 14.38
CA THR A 132 0.42 2.16 15.84
C THR A 132 -1.02 1.90 16.27
N GLY A 133 -1.98 2.13 15.36
CA GLY A 133 -3.39 1.88 15.64
C GLY A 133 -4.27 2.07 14.40
N VAL A 134 -5.50 1.56 14.48
CA VAL A 134 -6.51 1.71 13.44
C VAL A 134 -7.85 2.00 14.10
N ALA A 135 -8.59 2.97 13.56
CA ALA A 135 -9.98 3.20 13.89
C ALA A 135 -10.83 3.17 12.60
N GLN A 136 -12.05 2.69 12.68
CA GLN A 136 -12.95 2.61 11.53
C GLN A 136 -14.41 2.83 11.92
N THR A 137 -15.22 3.27 10.97
CA THR A 137 -16.68 3.13 11.06
C THR A 137 -17.09 1.70 10.67
N THR A 138 -18.27 1.27 11.08
CA THR A 138 -18.72 -0.12 10.93
C THR A 138 -20.01 -0.23 10.12
N HIS A 139 -20.12 0.51 9.01
CA HIS A 139 -21.29 0.41 8.13
C HIS A 139 -21.23 -0.87 7.29
N HIS A 140 -20.06 -1.21 6.75
CA HIS A 140 -19.81 -2.46 6.05
C HIS A 140 -18.52 -3.16 6.53
N ILE A 141 -17.59 -2.41 7.09
CA ILE A 141 -16.43 -3.00 7.75
C ILE A 141 -16.86 -3.59 9.08
N ASP A 142 -16.59 -4.87 9.30
CA ASP A 142 -16.78 -5.55 10.57
C ASP A 142 -15.58 -5.28 11.49
N SER A 143 -14.38 -5.58 11.00
CA SER A 143 -13.15 -5.42 11.77
C SER A 143 -11.94 -5.21 10.88
N ILE A 144 -10.89 -4.60 11.45
CA ILE A 144 -9.57 -4.45 10.83
C ILE A 144 -8.52 -5.02 11.78
N ILE A 145 -7.67 -5.90 11.26
CA ILE A 145 -6.58 -6.53 12.02
C ILE A 145 -5.25 -6.08 11.44
N VAL A 146 -4.38 -5.52 12.27
CA VAL A 146 -2.98 -5.25 11.92
C VAL A 146 -2.18 -6.55 12.04
N VAL A 147 -1.65 -7.04 10.92
CA VAL A 147 -0.86 -8.27 10.83
C VAL A 147 0.64 -7.97 10.94
N SER A 148 1.08 -6.96 10.20
CA SER A 148 2.46 -6.46 10.26
C SER A 148 2.42 -4.93 10.36
N PRO A 149 2.86 -4.36 11.49
CA PRO A 149 2.81 -2.91 11.66
C PRO A 149 3.83 -2.15 10.81
N GLU A 150 4.93 -2.79 10.41
CA GLU A 150 5.98 -2.18 9.61
C GLU A 150 5.56 -2.10 8.14
N VAL A 151 5.58 -0.88 7.59
CA VAL A 151 5.33 -0.60 6.16
C VAL A 151 6.68 -0.34 5.50
N ASP A 152 7.23 -1.38 4.90
CA ASP A 152 8.55 -1.42 4.29
C ASP A 152 8.49 -1.90 2.83
N LEU A 153 9.67 -2.03 2.18
CA LEU A 153 9.81 -2.56 0.81
C LEU A 153 9.41 -4.04 0.66
N GLN A 154 9.19 -4.76 1.75
CA GLN A 154 9.03 -6.22 1.70
C GLN A 154 7.66 -6.70 1.25
N SER A 155 6.79 -5.83 0.77
CA SER A 155 5.46 -6.19 0.19
C SER A 155 4.65 -7.20 1.04
N LYS A 156 4.83 -7.15 2.36
CA LYS A 156 4.07 -7.97 3.31
C LYS A 156 2.63 -7.47 3.39
N ASN A 157 1.73 -8.35 3.77
CA ASN A 157 0.38 -7.94 4.14
C ASN A 157 0.41 -7.24 5.50
N ASN A 158 0.08 -5.94 5.52
CA ASN A 158 0.09 -5.13 6.74
C ASN A 158 -1.21 -5.26 7.51
N ILE A 159 -2.35 -5.25 6.82
CA ILE A 159 -3.68 -5.29 7.45
C ILE A 159 -4.62 -6.25 6.73
N LYS A 160 -5.59 -6.78 7.48
CA LYS A 160 -6.75 -7.50 6.99
C LYS A 160 -8.01 -6.73 7.33
N ILE A 161 -8.81 -6.45 6.30
CA ILE A 161 -10.12 -5.79 6.43
C ILE A 161 -11.19 -6.87 6.26
N TYR A 162 -12.01 -7.06 7.27
CA TYR A 162 -13.15 -7.99 7.23
C TYR A 162 -14.41 -7.22 6.94
N LEU A 163 -15.12 -7.61 5.88
CA LEU A 163 -16.41 -7.04 5.53
C LEU A 163 -17.53 -7.87 6.11
N SER A 164 -18.56 -7.18 6.62
CA SER A 164 -19.74 -7.84 7.18
C SER A 164 -20.55 -8.52 6.08
N GLN A 165 -21.09 -9.69 6.37
CA GLN A 165 -22.11 -10.35 5.54
C GLN A 165 -23.46 -9.72 5.87
N ARG A 166 -24.00 -8.92 4.96
CA ARG A 166 -25.36 -8.41 5.02
C ARG A 166 -26.19 -8.99 3.92
#